data_17bea3692e614a65b4a906e34c3aaf14
#
_entry.id   17bea3692e614a65b4a906e34c3aaf14
#
_cell.length_a   1.000
_cell.length_b   1.000
_cell.length_c   1.000
_cell.angle_alpha   90.00
_cell.angle_beta   90.00
_cell.angle_gamma   90.00
#
_symmetry.space_group_name_H-M   'P 1'
#
loop_
_entity.id
_entity.type
_entity.pdbx_description
1 polymer ?
#
loop_
_entity_poly.entity_id
_entity_poly.type
_entity_poly.pdbx_seq_one_letter_code
_entity_poly.pdbx_strand_id
1 'polypeptide(L)'
;MEECQRNIDNTVSTGKEDQEKIDYWKACIIQCQGLITYAHRMAEEAECQAASCTDEKRKKELLAIAENCRVVPEKPPQTFWQAHQMVWFAHVYFQIEVCTTACGFGRFDQYMWPYYKKDVIDEKNITQDEALEMLECFYLKACEVYEVRDKWYATSFAGYPMWEILVVGGQTPDGKDATNELSYLCLEAANQLKTTQPVMAVRTWEGTPEELIRKGCKMIQEGQANPGFFNDYAAMKMTLGKGCTIEEARDWTIVGCIQPGPGGGSTDGSPDAGYVNMGKMIEFVLHNGVDPRTGKLMGLQTGDPREFKNIEEFKDALKKQILHHYKLVTTGYNIMQGIHMLRYPVIFASMVTKGCVESGKSVQQGGAKYSTAGLFITGAANMADSIAAIEKCVYEDKDITMDELIDALDHNFEGQERMRQLLLNKPEKFGNDEAHVDGIYREMMHFIVDEVQQWSDARGGHYSFNVHSQTVNVSHGAVCGATPDGRLSGEPFCDNAIILNHLFLNGRDVFLRIPAICICADSSQSELRLPLLQVVSSNKYFSVGVQSPTEINAPRGRTLSGRQWFCADRNGV
;
A
#
# COMPACT_ATOMS: atom_id res chain seq x y z
N MET A 1 25.81 -15.15 3.47
CA MET A 1 27.26 -15.03 3.11
C MET A 1 27.79 -16.30 2.44
N GLU A 2 27.61 -17.47 3.02
CA GLU A 2 28.10 -18.75 2.47
C GLU A 2 27.58 -19.05 1.06
N GLU A 3 26.31 -18.75 0.78
CA GLU A 3 25.73 -18.94 -0.55
C GLU A 3 26.36 -18.00 -1.58
N CYS A 4 26.53 -16.72 -1.25
CA CYS A 4 27.23 -15.78 -2.13
C CYS A 4 28.67 -16.21 -2.39
N GLN A 5 29.37 -16.69 -1.36
CA GLN A 5 30.74 -17.18 -1.53
C GLN A 5 30.78 -18.41 -2.44
N ARG A 6 29.88 -19.38 -2.26
CA ARG A 6 29.77 -20.54 -3.18
C ARG A 6 29.50 -20.13 -4.61
N ASN A 7 28.63 -19.14 -4.83
CA ASN A 7 28.31 -18.63 -6.16
C ASN A 7 29.55 -17.97 -6.78
N ILE A 8 30.33 -17.20 -6.02
CA ILE A 8 31.59 -16.62 -6.48
C ILE A 8 32.59 -17.72 -6.88
N ASP A 9 32.81 -18.71 -6.00
CA ASP A 9 33.79 -19.78 -6.21
C ASP A 9 33.44 -20.67 -7.41
N ASN A 10 32.15 -20.81 -7.73
CA ASN A 10 31.66 -21.61 -8.86
C ASN A 10 31.55 -20.82 -10.17
N THR A 11 31.76 -19.51 -10.17
CA THR A 11 31.61 -18.67 -11.36
C THR A 11 32.97 -18.36 -11.98
N VAL A 12 33.19 -18.84 -13.19
CA VAL A 12 34.35 -18.45 -13.99
C VAL A 12 34.00 -17.16 -14.74
N SER A 13 34.71 -16.10 -14.44
CA SER A 13 34.52 -14.81 -15.14
C SER A 13 35.02 -14.89 -16.58
N THR A 14 34.10 -15.03 -17.53
CA THR A 14 34.39 -15.07 -18.97
C THR A 14 34.04 -13.77 -19.65
N GLY A 15 33.35 -12.87 -18.98
CA GLY A 15 32.92 -11.60 -19.53
C GLY A 15 32.33 -10.64 -18.48
N LYS A 16 31.83 -9.52 -18.97
CA LYS A 16 31.31 -8.45 -18.13
C LYS A 16 30.16 -8.91 -17.22
N GLU A 17 29.23 -9.70 -17.75
CA GLU A 17 28.07 -10.18 -17.00
C GLU A 17 28.47 -11.05 -15.79
N ASP A 18 29.44 -11.96 -15.99
CA ASP A 18 29.92 -12.80 -14.89
C ASP A 18 30.61 -11.97 -13.81
N GLN A 19 31.37 -10.96 -14.24
CA GLN A 19 32.01 -10.03 -13.30
C GLN A 19 31.00 -9.22 -12.50
N GLU A 20 29.93 -8.74 -13.12
CA GLU A 20 28.85 -8.00 -12.46
C GLU A 20 28.14 -8.88 -11.42
N LYS A 21 27.90 -10.16 -11.71
CA LYS A 21 27.36 -11.13 -10.72
C LYS A 21 28.30 -11.32 -9.53
N ILE A 22 29.60 -11.54 -9.80
CA ILE A 22 30.62 -11.69 -8.75
C ILE A 22 30.67 -10.45 -7.86
N ASP A 23 30.64 -9.26 -8.46
CA ASP A 23 30.67 -7.99 -7.71
C ASP A 23 29.39 -7.80 -6.87
N TYR A 24 28.22 -8.20 -7.39
CA TYR A 24 26.98 -8.21 -6.63
C TYR A 24 27.06 -9.13 -5.40
N TRP A 25 27.52 -10.39 -5.54
CA TRP A 25 27.65 -11.31 -4.41
C TRP A 25 28.68 -10.84 -3.37
N LYS A 26 29.79 -10.22 -3.81
CA LYS A 26 30.76 -9.57 -2.89
C LYS A 26 30.10 -8.43 -2.12
N ALA A 27 29.30 -7.61 -2.80
CA ALA A 27 28.55 -6.52 -2.14
C ALA A 27 27.56 -7.06 -1.11
N CYS A 28 26.85 -8.17 -1.39
CA CYS A 28 25.99 -8.84 -0.41
C CYS A 28 26.76 -9.30 0.84
N ILE A 29 27.97 -9.86 0.66
CA ILE A 29 28.82 -10.27 1.79
C ILE A 29 29.22 -9.06 2.64
N ILE A 30 29.61 -7.95 2.01
CA ILE A 30 29.97 -6.71 2.71
C ILE A 30 28.77 -6.16 3.49
N GLN A 31 27.57 -6.18 2.91
CA GLN A 31 26.35 -5.75 3.59
C GLN A 31 26.03 -6.63 4.83
N CYS A 32 26.16 -7.94 4.70
CA CYS A 32 26.00 -8.85 5.84
C CYS A 32 27.00 -8.53 6.97
N GLN A 33 28.27 -8.30 6.62
CA GLN A 33 29.30 -7.92 7.59
C GLN A 33 28.99 -6.58 8.27
N GLY A 34 28.49 -5.62 7.49
CA GLY A 34 28.05 -4.33 8.02
C GLY A 34 26.91 -4.46 9.04
N LEU A 35 25.91 -5.29 8.75
CA LEU A 35 24.78 -5.54 9.66
C LEU A 35 25.22 -6.26 10.94
N ILE A 36 26.11 -7.25 10.84
CA ILE A 36 26.71 -7.93 12.00
C ILE A 36 27.49 -6.94 12.87
N THR A 37 28.33 -6.10 12.23
CA THR A 37 29.10 -5.06 12.94
C THR A 37 28.17 -4.07 13.67
N TYR A 38 27.09 -3.65 13.03
CA TYR A 38 26.09 -2.79 13.66
C TYR A 38 25.47 -3.46 14.89
N ALA A 39 25.03 -4.70 14.77
CA ALA A 39 24.46 -5.45 15.90
C ALA A 39 25.45 -5.62 17.07
N HIS A 40 26.70 -5.94 16.79
CA HIS A 40 27.74 -6.06 17.82
C HIS A 40 28.01 -4.74 18.54
N ARG A 41 28.00 -3.61 17.83
CA ARG A 41 28.10 -2.27 18.45
C ARG A 41 26.92 -1.96 19.36
N MET A 42 25.69 -2.39 18.98
CA MET A 42 24.52 -2.28 19.86
C MET A 42 24.66 -3.15 21.12
N ALA A 43 25.28 -4.35 21.00
CA ALA A 43 25.59 -5.19 22.14
C ALA A 43 26.60 -4.52 23.09
N GLU A 44 27.68 -3.94 22.55
CA GLU A 44 28.69 -3.22 23.34
C GLU A 44 28.08 -2.02 24.09
N GLU A 45 27.21 -1.26 23.44
CA GLU A 45 26.50 -0.15 24.06
C GLU A 45 25.58 -0.63 25.20
N ALA A 46 24.83 -1.71 24.99
CA ALA A 46 23.96 -2.29 26.02
C ALA A 46 24.77 -2.79 27.23
N GLU A 47 25.93 -3.41 27.01
CA GLU A 47 26.86 -3.82 28.07
C GLU A 47 27.42 -2.61 28.84
N CYS A 48 27.79 -1.54 28.13
CA CYS A 48 28.26 -0.30 28.73
C CYS A 48 27.19 0.33 29.63
N GLN A 49 25.96 0.39 29.16
CA GLN A 49 24.83 0.88 29.96
C GLN A 49 24.54 -0.03 31.16
N ALA A 50 24.63 -1.35 31.00
CA ALA A 50 24.44 -2.31 32.08
C ALA A 50 25.47 -2.13 33.19
N ALA A 51 26.73 -1.83 32.83
CA ALA A 51 27.83 -1.64 33.80
C ALA A 51 27.58 -0.40 34.72
N SER A 52 26.91 0.62 34.22
CA SER A 52 26.59 1.83 34.99
C SER A 52 25.17 1.80 35.60
N CYS A 53 24.35 0.77 35.28
CA CYS A 53 22.97 0.68 35.73
C CYS A 53 22.91 0.22 37.19
N THR A 54 22.19 0.98 38.05
CA THR A 54 21.96 0.65 39.46
C THR A 54 20.68 -0.14 39.70
N ASP A 55 19.78 -0.18 38.73
CA ASP A 55 18.56 -1.01 38.77
C ASP A 55 18.91 -2.43 38.29
N GLU A 56 18.87 -3.38 39.18
CA GLU A 56 19.22 -4.78 38.91
C GLU A 56 18.31 -5.45 37.86
N LYS A 57 17.04 -5.03 37.80
CA LYS A 57 16.11 -5.52 36.76
C LYS A 57 16.53 -4.99 35.39
N ARG A 58 16.71 -3.68 35.29
CA ARG A 58 17.13 -3.03 34.03
C ARG A 58 18.50 -3.53 33.57
N LYS A 59 19.42 -3.74 34.49
CA LYS A 59 20.74 -4.31 34.18
C LYS A 59 20.64 -5.68 33.54
N LYS A 60 19.78 -6.57 34.07
CA LYS A 60 19.54 -7.89 33.46
C LYS A 60 18.92 -7.79 32.07
N GLU A 61 17.97 -6.85 31.87
CA GLU A 61 17.38 -6.60 30.57
C GLU A 61 18.42 -6.13 29.54
N LEU A 62 19.30 -5.19 29.92
CA LEU A 62 20.38 -4.71 29.06
C LEU A 62 21.37 -5.81 28.67
N LEU A 63 21.72 -6.68 29.61
CA LEU A 63 22.59 -7.84 29.32
C LEU A 63 21.92 -8.85 28.38
N ALA A 64 20.62 -9.07 28.52
CA ALA A 64 19.86 -9.92 27.61
C ALA A 64 19.74 -9.30 26.20
N ILE A 65 19.59 -7.99 26.11
CA ILE A 65 19.65 -7.26 24.82
C ILE A 65 21.03 -7.44 24.17
N ALA A 66 22.12 -7.28 24.95
CA ALA A 66 23.47 -7.46 24.46
C ALA A 66 23.68 -8.88 23.89
N GLU A 67 23.24 -9.91 24.62
CA GLU A 67 23.32 -11.30 24.17
C GLU A 67 22.54 -11.53 22.88
N ASN A 68 21.30 -11.02 22.78
CA ASN A 68 20.52 -11.12 21.56
C ASN A 68 21.23 -10.45 20.37
N CYS A 69 21.80 -9.27 20.56
CA CYS A 69 22.54 -8.54 19.53
C CYS A 69 23.84 -9.23 19.10
N ARG A 70 24.42 -10.10 19.94
CA ARG A 70 25.58 -10.94 19.59
C ARG A 70 25.19 -12.19 18.83
N VAL A 71 23.95 -12.65 18.98
CA VAL A 71 23.44 -13.82 18.26
C VAL A 71 22.89 -13.41 16.90
N VAL A 72 21.99 -12.45 16.85
CA VAL A 72 21.33 -12.01 15.61
C VAL A 72 21.91 -10.67 15.13
N PRO A 73 22.14 -10.46 13.84
CA PRO A 73 21.78 -11.31 12.68
C PRO A 73 22.90 -12.28 12.25
N GLU A 74 23.99 -12.42 13.01
CA GLU A 74 25.10 -13.30 12.63
C GLU A 74 24.66 -14.77 12.54
N LYS A 75 23.79 -15.19 13.46
CA LYS A 75 23.20 -16.53 13.50
C LYS A 75 21.68 -16.46 13.40
N PRO A 76 21.01 -17.54 12.97
CA PRO A 76 19.56 -17.62 13.01
C PRO A 76 19.02 -17.44 14.43
N PRO A 77 17.88 -16.75 14.60
CA PRO A 77 17.24 -16.59 15.91
C PRO A 77 16.81 -17.94 16.48
N GLN A 78 16.91 -18.11 17.80
CA GLN A 78 16.54 -19.32 18.53
C GLN A 78 15.35 -19.10 19.47
N THR A 79 15.04 -17.84 19.79
CA THR A 79 13.97 -17.45 20.70
C THR A 79 13.05 -16.43 20.05
N PHE A 80 11.86 -16.28 20.63
CA PHE A 80 10.88 -15.28 20.18
C PHE A 80 11.44 -13.86 20.27
N TRP A 81 12.22 -13.56 21.32
CA TRP A 81 12.88 -12.25 21.45
C TRP A 81 13.96 -12.03 20.38
N GLN A 82 14.81 -13.03 20.14
CA GLN A 82 15.81 -12.94 19.07
C GLN A 82 15.17 -12.76 17.69
N ALA A 83 14.04 -13.43 17.44
CA ALA A 83 13.31 -13.26 16.20
C ALA A 83 12.78 -11.82 16.03
N HIS A 84 12.21 -11.22 17.09
CA HIS A 84 11.82 -9.79 17.08
C HIS A 84 13.02 -8.87 16.83
N GLN A 85 14.15 -9.12 17.50
CA GLN A 85 15.39 -8.35 17.32
C GLN A 85 15.90 -8.45 15.88
N MET A 86 15.82 -9.63 15.27
CA MET A 86 16.21 -9.85 13.88
C MET A 86 15.32 -9.07 12.90
N VAL A 87 14.00 -9.13 13.08
CA VAL A 87 13.05 -8.37 12.27
C VAL A 87 13.29 -6.87 12.39
N TRP A 88 13.54 -6.39 13.62
CA TRP A 88 13.83 -4.98 13.85
C TRP A 88 15.14 -4.54 13.18
N PHE A 89 16.22 -5.31 13.29
CA PHE A 89 17.48 -5.01 12.61
C PHE A 89 17.29 -4.95 11.09
N ALA A 90 16.59 -5.93 10.52
CA ALA A 90 16.28 -5.93 9.10
C ALA A 90 15.50 -4.69 8.68
N HIS A 91 14.49 -4.28 9.47
CA HIS A 91 13.69 -3.09 9.22
C HIS A 91 14.53 -1.81 9.27
N VAL A 92 15.30 -1.60 10.34
CA VAL A 92 16.18 -0.42 10.48
C VAL A 92 17.20 -0.37 9.36
N TYR A 93 17.81 -1.50 9.02
CA TYR A 93 18.82 -1.54 7.98
C TYR A 93 18.24 -1.25 6.60
N PHE A 94 17.02 -1.74 6.35
CA PHE A 94 16.27 -1.40 5.14
C PHE A 94 15.98 0.10 5.06
N GLN A 95 15.58 0.72 6.17
CA GLN A 95 15.35 2.17 6.23
C GLN A 95 16.63 2.99 6.02
N ILE A 96 17.76 2.53 6.55
CA ILE A 96 19.07 3.19 6.33
C ILE A 96 19.47 3.13 4.84
N GLU A 97 19.25 1.99 4.17
CA GLU A 97 19.63 1.82 2.76
C GLU A 97 18.71 2.57 1.81
N VAL A 98 17.39 2.44 1.98
CA VAL A 98 16.40 2.87 0.99
C VAL A 98 15.64 4.12 1.43
N CYS A 99 15.50 4.37 2.74
CA CYS A 99 14.70 5.46 3.30
C CYS A 99 13.31 5.51 2.65
N THR A 100 12.51 4.43 2.84
CA THR A 100 11.25 4.23 2.12
C THR A 100 10.06 4.07 3.05
N THR A 101 8.91 4.56 2.60
CA THR A 101 7.62 4.16 3.12
C THR A 101 7.25 2.74 2.67
N ALA A 102 6.22 2.17 3.26
CA ALA A 102 5.64 0.89 2.83
C ALA A 102 6.53 -0.35 3.07
N CYS A 103 7.50 -0.26 3.99
CA CYS A 103 8.29 -1.39 4.44
C CYS A 103 7.50 -2.22 5.46
N GLY A 104 6.54 -3.01 4.97
CA GLY A 104 5.64 -3.81 5.81
C GLY A 104 6.31 -5.04 6.42
N PHE A 105 5.77 -5.47 7.56
CA PHE A 105 6.24 -6.67 8.28
C PHE A 105 5.69 -7.98 7.68
N GLY A 106 4.85 -7.89 6.65
CA GLY A 106 4.32 -9.06 5.96
C GLY A 106 3.50 -9.98 6.87
N ARG A 107 3.55 -11.28 6.58
CA ARG A 107 2.82 -12.32 7.31
C ARG A 107 3.48 -12.66 8.65
N PHE A 108 3.46 -11.70 9.55
CA PHE A 108 4.17 -11.74 10.82
C PHE A 108 3.78 -12.94 11.69
N ASP A 109 2.52 -13.24 11.77
CA ASP A 109 1.99 -14.36 12.55
C ASP A 109 2.41 -15.74 11.99
N GLN A 110 2.93 -15.82 10.75
CA GLN A 110 3.39 -17.07 10.16
C GLN A 110 4.89 -17.30 10.41
N TYR A 111 5.75 -16.36 10.05
CA TYR A 111 7.19 -16.57 10.21
C TYR A 111 7.67 -16.43 11.66
N MET A 112 6.92 -15.72 12.52
CA MET A 112 7.19 -15.64 13.96
C MET A 112 6.57 -16.79 14.75
N TRP A 113 5.57 -17.51 14.19
CA TRP A 113 4.87 -18.60 14.87
C TRP A 113 5.77 -19.69 15.43
N PRO A 114 6.79 -20.21 14.71
CA PRO A 114 7.65 -21.27 15.25
C PRO A 114 8.36 -20.87 16.55
N TYR A 115 8.79 -19.61 16.66
CA TYR A 115 9.46 -19.07 17.83
C TYR A 115 8.50 -18.83 18.99
N TYR A 116 7.31 -18.27 18.70
CA TYR A 116 6.26 -18.10 19.70
C TYR A 116 5.80 -19.44 20.23
N LYS A 117 5.48 -20.39 19.35
CA LYS A 117 5.05 -21.73 19.75
C LYS A 117 6.08 -22.40 20.64
N LYS A 118 7.35 -22.35 20.29
CA LYS A 118 8.45 -22.92 21.08
C LYS A 118 8.49 -22.27 22.47
N ASP A 119 8.63 -20.96 22.55
CA ASP A 119 8.94 -20.28 23.80
C ASP A 119 7.73 -20.12 24.74
N VAL A 120 6.51 -19.93 24.19
CA VAL A 120 5.31 -19.68 25.00
C VAL A 120 4.53 -20.97 25.28
N ILE A 121 4.39 -21.86 24.27
CA ILE A 121 3.51 -23.02 24.36
C ILE A 121 4.27 -24.27 24.79
N ASP A 122 5.34 -24.60 24.06
CA ASP A 122 6.04 -25.89 24.21
C ASP A 122 7.00 -25.87 25.42
N GLU A 123 7.91 -24.89 25.47
CA GLU A 123 8.97 -24.81 26.51
C GLU A 123 8.59 -23.90 27.69
N LYS A 124 7.62 -22.99 27.49
CA LYS A 124 7.14 -22.02 28.50
C LYS A 124 8.27 -21.18 29.10
N ASN A 125 9.21 -20.78 28.27
CA ASN A 125 10.33 -19.91 28.63
C ASN A 125 9.85 -18.49 28.97
N ILE A 126 8.77 -18.05 28.31
CA ILE A 126 8.08 -16.79 28.56
C ILE A 126 6.57 -17.00 28.62
N THR A 127 5.88 -16.12 29.31
CA THR A 127 4.43 -16.11 29.39
C THR A 127 3.81 -15.44 28.17
N GLN A 128 2.51 -15.63 27.96
CA GLN A 128 1.76 -14.92 26.92
C GLN A 128 1.74 -13.40 27.16
N ASP A 129 1.68 -12.97 28.42
CA ASP A 129 1.72 -11.54 28.77
C ASP A 129 3.09 -10.91 28.42
N GLU A 130 4.19 -11.64 28.65
CA GLU A 130 5.53 -11.18 28.23
C GLU A 130 5.67 -11.13 26.70
N ALA A 131 5.10 -12.10 25.99
CA ALA A 131 5.06 -12.08 24.53
C ALA A 131 4.21 -10.90 23.99
N LEU A 132 3.10 -10.59 24.67
CA LEU A 132 2.27 -9.41 24.36
C LEU A 132 3.06 -8.11 24.58
N GLU A 133 3.76 -7.97 25.70
CA GLU A 133 4.61 -6.81 25.99
C GLU A 133 5.72 -6.63 24.91
N MET A 134 6.30 -7.74 24.43
CA MET A 134 7.29 -7.69 23.34
C MET A 134 6.68 -7.15 22.03
N LEU A 135 5.45 -7.58 21.68
CA LEU A 135 4.72 -7.06 20.52
C LEU A 135 4.40 -5.57 20.69
N GLU A 136 3.94 -5.17 21.85
CA GLU A 136 3.63 -3.78 22.17
C GLU A 136 4.88 -2.89 22.04
N CYS A 137 6.01 -3.33 22.56
CA CYS A 137 7.29 -2.63 22.41
C CYS A 137 7.70 -2.53 20.93
N PHE A 138 7.52 -3.60 20.16
CA PHE A 138 7.82 -3.60 18.72
C PHE A 138 6.93 -2.61 17.96
N TYR A 139 5.63 -2.53 18.28
CA TYR A 139 4.71 -1.58 17.65
C TYR A 139 5.03 -0.13 18.00
N LEU A 140 5.42 0.13 19.25
CA LEU A 140 5.91 1.46 19.64
C LEU A 140 7.16 1.86 18.86
N LYS A 141 8.08 0.91 18.64
CA LYS A 141 9.28 1.15 17.82
C LYS A 141 8.93 1.44 16.36
N ALA A 142 7.95 0.74 15.77
CA ALA A 142 7.47 1.02 14.44
C ALA A 142 6.96 2.47 14.31
N CYS A 143 6.34 3.02 15.36
CA CYS A 143 5.90 4.41 15.39
C CYS A 143 7.04 5.45 15.49
N GLU A 144 8.27 5.03 15.78
CA GLU A 144 9.42 5.96 15.86
C GLU A 144 10.11 6.18 14.50
N VAL A 145 9.77 5.39 13.50
CA VAL A 145 10.37 5.50 12.16
C VAL A 145 9.61 6.55 11.36
N TYR A 146 10.33 7.59 10.92
CA TYR A 146 9.78 8.66 10.09
C TYR A 146 10.75 9.01 8.98
N GLU A 147 10.19 9.43 7.85
CA GLU A 147 10.97 9.92 6.71
C GLU A 147 10.83 11.44 6.55
N VAL A 148 11.91 12.08 6.13
CA VAL A 148 11.89 13.47 5.70
C VAL A 148 11.50 13.51 4.23
N ARG A 149 10.37 14.15 3.93
CA ARG A 149 9.79 14.24 2.58
C ARG A 149 9.74 15.68 2.10
N ASP A 150 9.76 15.85 0.77
CA ASP A 150 9.52 17.16 0.17
C ASP A 150 8.09 17.67 0.44
N LYS A 151 7.88 18.96 0.22
CA LYS A 151 6.59 19.62 0.50
C LYS A 151 5.42 19.02 -0.27
N TRP A 152 5.63 18.63 -1.54
CA TRP A 152 4.55 18.06 -2.36
C TRP A 152 4.11 16.70 -1.81
N TYR A 153 5.09 15.84 -1.52
CA TYR A 153 4.82 14.54 -0.94
C TYR A 153 4.12 14.66 0.43
N ALA A 154 4.62 15.51 1.31
CA ALA A 154 4.03 15.74 2.63
C ALA A 154 2.60 16.30 2.56
N THR A 155 2.28 17.09 1.52
CA THR A 155 0.92 17.60 1.30
C THR A 155 -0.01 16.53 0.72
N SER A 156 0.49 15.72 -0.21
CA SER A 156 -0.28 14.67 -0.87
C SER A 156 -0.54 13.46 0.05
N PHE A 157 0.37 13.20 0.99
CA PHE A 157 0.29 12.11 1.96
C PHE A 157 0.30 12.67 3.39
N ALA A 158 -0.64 13.56 3.68
CA ALA A 158 -0.77 14.19 4.98
C ALA A 158 -0.95 13.16 6.10
N GLY A 159 -0.36 13.42 7.29
CA GLY A 159 -0.39 12.53 8.45
C GLY A 159 0.82 11.60 8.54
N TYR A 160 1.77 11.70 7.64
CA TYR A 160 3.02 10.91 7.62
C TYR A 160 2.80 9.40 7.77
N PRO A 161 1.94 8.78 6.97
CA PRO A 161 1.74 7.35 7.04
C PRO A 161 2.99 6.63 6.53
N MET A 162 3.56 5.75 7.37
CA MET A 162 4.69 4.91 6.96
C MET A 162 4.23 3.62 6.28
N TRP A 163 2.95 3.24 6.44
CA TRP A 163 2.33 2.02 5.88
C TRP A 163 3.13 0.74 6.17
N GLU A 164 3.56 0.60 7.40
CA GLU A 164 4.23 -0.61 7.90
C GLU A 164 3.18 -1.67 8.21
N ILE A 165 2.73 -2.37 7.16
CA ILE A 165 1.63 -3.33 7.29
C ILE A 165 2.08 -4.61 7.97
N LEU A 166 1.33 -5.05 8.98
CA LEU A 166 1.43 -6.35 9.60
C LEU A 166 0.21 -7.19 9.24
N VAL A 167 0.44 -8.32 8.60
CA VAL A 167 -0.62 -9.19 8.06
C VAL A 167 -0.78 -10.43 8.94
N VAL A 168 -2.04 -10.76 9.27
CA VAL A 168 -2.39 -11.97 10.04
C VAL A 168 -3.48 -12.80 9.34
N GLY A 169 -3.54 -14.09 9.63
CA GLY A 169 -4.55 -15.02 9.13
C GLY A 169 -4.34 -15.44 7.68
N GLY A 170 -5.45 -15.72 6.99
CA GLY A 170 -5.48 -16.19 5.62
C GLY A 170 -5.20 -17.68 5.48
N GLN A 171 -4.60 -18.08 4.36
CA GLN A 171 -4.31 -19.49 4.06
C GLN A 171 -2.82 -19.79 4.17
N THR A 172 -2.52 -21.03 4.56
CA THR A 172 -1.18 -21.62 4.39
C THR A 172 -0.93 -21.95 2.91
N PRO A 173 0.31 -22.16 2.45
CA PRO A 173 0.59 -22.54 1.06
C PRO A 173 -0.16 -23.80 0.60
N ASP A 174 -0.44 -24.76 1.51
CA ASP A 174 -1.21 -25.98 1.23
C ASP A 174 -2.74 -25.78 1.33
N GLY A 175 -3.22 -24.56 1.54
CA GLY A 175 -4.65 -24.19 1.48
C GLY A 175 -5.45 -24.47 2.74
N LYS A 176 -4.79 -24.57 3.91
CA LYS A 176 -5.44 -24.66 5.21
C LYS A 176 -5.52 -23.30 5.87
N ASP A 177 -6.33 -23.20 6.92
CA ASP A 177 -6.36 -21.99 7.74
C ASP A 177 -5.01 -21.73 8.39
N ALA A 178 -4.52 -20.51 8.26
CA ALA A 178 -3.25 -20.05 8.79
C ALA A 178 -3.39 -19.30 10.13
N THR A 179 -4.62 -19.12 10.62
CA THR A 179 -4.88 -18.46 11.90
C THR A 179 -4.29 -19.25 13.06
N ASN A 180 -3.56 -18.59 13.93
CA ASN A 180 -2.94 -19.18 15.12
C ASN A 180 -3.03 -18.23 16.32
N GLU A 181 -2.58 -18.65 17.51
CA GLU A 181 -2.66 -17.83 18.72
C GLU A 181 -1.94 -16.48 18.57
N LEU A 182 -0.82 -16.44 17.84
CA LEU A 182 -0.09 -15.20 17.58
C LEU A 182 -0.90 -14.23 16.71
N SER A 183 -1.78 -14.72 15.82
CA SER A 183 -2.68 -13.85 15.05
C SER A 183 -3.59 -13.03 15.97
N TYR A 184 -4.14 -13.66 17.00
CA TYR A 184 -4.97 -12.98 18.01
C TYR A 184 -4.17 -12.05 18.89
N LEU A 185 -2.94 -12.43 19.25
CA LEU A 185 -2.07 -11.64 20.12
C LEU A 185 -1.59 -10.37 19.40
N CYS A 186 -1.29 -10.44 18.10
CA CYS A 186 -0.97 -9.27 17.26
C CYS A 186 -2.12 -8.25 17.25
N LEU A 187 -3.36 -8.71 17.09
CA LEU A 187 -4.53 -7.84 17.16
C LEU A 187 -4.72 -7.26 18.58
N GLU A 188 -4.43 -8.05 19.62
CA GLU A 188 -4.54 -7.57 21.01
C GLU A 188 -3.56 -6.44 21.28
N ALA A 189 -2.29 -6.58 20.90
CA ALA A 189 -1.27 -5.54 21.04
C ALA A 189 -1.71 -4.23 20.36
N ALA A 190 -2.20 -4.33 19.13
CA ALA A 190 -2.72 -3.18 18.39
C ALA A 190 -3.94 -2.55 19.09
N ASN A 191 -4.83 -3.39 19.65
CA ASN A 191 -6.02 -2.91 20.35
C ASN A 191 -5.70 -2.17 21.67
N GLN A 192 -4.69 -2.62 22.39
CA GLN A 192 -4.28 -1.99 23.64
C GLN A 192 -3.55 -0.67 23.40
N LEU A 193 -2.63 -0.62 22.43
CA LEU A 193 -1.80 0.55 22.16
C LEU A 193 -2.54 1.64 21.38
N LYS A 194 -3.40 1.26 20.44
CA LYS A 194 -4.09 2.18 19.50
C LYS A 194 -3.14 3.11 18.74
N THR A 195 -1.98 2.57 18.36
CA THR A 195 -0.97 3.29 17.58
C THR A 195 -1.34 3.35 16.09
N THR A 196 -0.70 4.27 15.36
CA THR A 196 -0.87 4.41 13.90
C THR A 196 -0.06 3.37 13.12
N GLN A 197 0.98 2.80 13.72
CA GLN A 197 1.82 1.75 13.15
C GLN A 197 2.01 0.62 14.17
N PRO A 198 2.16 -0.62 13.71
CA PRO A 198 1.90 -1.07 12.34
C PRO A 198 0.42 -0.99 11.97
N VAL A 199 0.12 -0.84 10.68
CA VAL A 199 -1.25 -0.98 10.18
C VAL A 199 -1.60 -2.46 10.12
N MET A 200 -2.68 -2.87 10.80
CA MET A 200 -3.08 -4.26 10.88
C MET A 200 -3.94 -4.68 9.68
N ALA A 201 -3.61 -5.80 9.07
CA ALA A 201 -4.39 -6.40 8.00
C ALA A 201 -4.79 -7.84 8.35
N VAL A 202 -6.08 -8.13 8.33
CA VAL A 202 -6.63 -9.47 8.51
C VAL A 202 -7.01 -10.04 7.15
N ARG A 203 -6.37 -11.13 6.75
CA ARG A 203 -6.73 -11.87 5.54
C ARG A 203 -7.93 -12.78 5.84
N THR A 204 -8.92 -12.76 4.95
CA THR A 204 -10.18 -13.50 5.13
C THR A 204 -10.50 -14.40 3.93
N TRP A 205 -11.02 -15.59 4.23
CA TRP A 205 -11.53 -16.58 3.28
C TRP A 205 -12.60 -17.42 3.98
N GLU A 206 -13.24 -18.40 3.32
CA GLU A 206 -14.32 -19.18 3.92
C GLU A 206 -13.93 -19.97 5.17
N GLY A 207 -12.66 -20.37 5.27
CA GLY A 207 -12.14 -21.10 6.43
C GLY A 207 -11.65 -20.21 7.57
N THR A 208 -11.74 -18.88 7.46
CA THR A 208 -11.30 -17.98 8.53
C THR A 208 -12.17 -18.14 9.77
N PRO A 209 -11.58 -18.36 10.97
CA PRO A 209 -12.34 -18.46 12.21
C PRO A 209 -13.15 -17.20 12.48
N GLU A 210 -14.44 -17.38 12.80
CA GLU A 210 -15.36 -16.28 13.09
C GLU A 210 -14.84 -15.39 14.24
N GLU A 211 -14.17 -15.97 15.22
CA GLU A 211 -13.57 -15.25 16.34
C GLU A 211 -12.53 -14.22 15.91
N LEU A 212 -11.72 -14.53 14.89
CA LEU A 212 -10.73 -13.58 14.34
C LEU A 212 -11.44 -12.38 13.72
N ILE A 213 -12.48 -12.62 12.93
CA ILE A 213 -13.30 -11.58 12.31
C ILE A 213 -13.98 -10.73 13.39
N ARG A 214 -14.60 -11.38 14.38
CA ARG A 214 -15.27 -10.69 15.49
C ARG A 214 -14.31 -9.80 16.29
N LYS A 215 -13.08 -10.29 16.56
CA LYS A 215 -12.05 -9.50 17.25
C LYS A 215 -11.71 -8.24 16.45
N GLY A 216 -11.46 -8.36 15.17
CA GLY A 216 -11.17 -7.20 14.32
C GLY A 216 -12.34 -6.22 14.21
N CYS A 217 -13.58 -6.73 14.04
CA CYS A 217 -14.79 -5.88 14.05
C CYS A 217 -14.98 -5.14 15.38
N LYS A 218 -14.68 -5.78 16.51
CA LYS A 218 -14.74 -5.15 17.82
C LYS A 218 -13.74 -4.00 17.95
N MET A 219 -12.52 -4.17 17.47
CA MET A 219 -11.51 -3.10 17.44
C MET A 219 -12.03 -1.87 16.67
N ILE A 220 -12.69 -2.09 15.52
CA ILE A 220 -13.28 -1.01 14.73
C ILE A 220 -14.43 -0.33 15.50
N GLN A 221 -15.30 -1.10 16.15
CA GLN A 221 -16.39 -0.56 16.97
C GLN A 221 -15.86 0.29 18.14
N GLU A 222 -14.67 -0.03 18.65
CA GLU A 222 -13.99 0.73 19.70
C GLU A 222 -13.28 2.00 19.18
N GLY A 223 -13.51 2.35 17.91
CA GLY A 223 -13.05 3.60 17.29
C GLY A 223 -11.66 3.53 16.66
N GLN A 224 -11.12 2.33 16.44
CA GLN A 224 -9.87 2.17 15.73
C GLN A 224 -10.06 2.19 14.20
N ALA A 225 -9.07 2.72 13.48
CA ALA A 225 -9.01 2.60 12.02
C ALA A 225 -8.43 1.24 11.55
N ASN A 226 -8.17 0.34 12.47
CA ASN A 226 -7.57 -0.99 12.29
C ASN A 226 -8.48 -2.08 12.86
N PRO A 227 -8.39 -3.33 12.34
CA PRO A 227 -7.66 -3.77 11.15
C PRO A 227 -8.44 -3.51 9.85
N GLY A 228 -7.71 -3.50 8.70
CA GLY A 228 -8.33 -3.71 7.39
C GLY A 228 -8.57 -5.19 7.13
N PHE A 229 -9.73 -5.53 6.50
CA PHE A 229 -10.02 -6.90 6.09
C PHE A 229 -9.78 -7.08 4.60
N PHE A 230 -9.06 -8.13 4.22
CA PHE A 230 -8.64 -8.39 2.85
C PHE A 230 -9.08 -9.79 2.40
N ASN A 231 -9.74 -9.84 1.25
CA ASN A 231 -10.25 -11.08 0.68
C ASN A 231 -9.13 -11.87 -0.02
N ASP A 232 -8.89 -13.09 0.45
CA ASP A 232 -7.87 -14.00 -0.09
C ASP A 232 -8.09 -14.32 -1.57
N TYR A 233 -9.33 -14.51 -2.01
CA TYR A 233 -9.60 -14.83 -3.41
C TYR A 233 -9.24 -13.72 -4.37
N ALA A 234 -9.59 -12.49 -4.03
CA ALA A 234 -9.27 -11.34 -4.86
C ALA A 234 -7.74 -11.16 -4.97
N ALA A 235 -7.05 -11.22 -3.83
CA ALA A 235 -5.61 -11.09 -3.77
C ALA A 235 -4.87 -12.25 -4.46
N MET A 236 -5.31 -13.49 -4.25
CA MET A 236 -4.76 -14.66 -4.95
C MET A 236 -4.95 -14.56 -6.46
N LYS A 237 -6.12 -14.11 -6.92
CA LYS A 237 -6.37 -13.93 -8.36
C LYS A 237 -5.42 -12.90 -8.97
N MET A 238 -5.16 -11.80 -8.25
CA MET A 238 -4.18 -10.79 -8.69
C MET A 238 -2.76 -11.35 -8.76
N THR A 239 -2.33 -12.11 -7.75
CA THR A 239 -0.98 -12.69 -7.71
C THR A 239 -0.80 -13.82 -8.73
N LEU A 240 -1.80 -14.64 -8.96
CA LEU A 240 -1.81 -15.63 -10.05
C LEU A 240 -1.68 -14.96 -11.43
N GLY A 241 -2.35 -13.83 -11.63
CA GLY A 241 -2.22 -13.01 -12.84
C GLY A 241 -0.80 -12.46 -13.08
N LYS A 242 0.04 -12.40 -12.05
CA LYS A 242 1.46 -12.06 -12.12
C LYS A 242 2.37 -13.27 -12.39
N GLY A 243 1.82 -14.46 -12.62
CA GLY A 243 2.56 -15.68 -12.91
C GLY A 243 3.02 -16.47 -11.68
N CYS A 244 2.50 -16.16 -10.49
CA CYS A 244 2.80 -16.91 -9.27
C CYS A 244 2.19 -18.31 -9.30
N THR A 245 2.82 -19.27 -8.60
CA THR A 245 2.18 -20.57 -8.34
C THR A 245 1.01 -20.41 -7.37
N ILE A 246 0.16 -21.44 -7.26
CA ILE A 246 -0.98 -21.38 -6.32
C ILE A 246 -0.51 -21.29 -4.85
N GLU A 247 0.59 -21.96 -4.52
CA GLU A 247 1.21 -21.93 -3.19
C GLU A 247 1.73 -20.53 -2.85
N GLU A 248 2.41 -19.89 -3.80
CA GLU A 248 2.91 -18.52 -3.65
C GLU A 248 1.75 -17.51 -3.63
N ALA A 249 0.71 -17.75 -4.42
CA ALA A 249 -0.49 -16.94 -4.40
C ALA A 249 -1.24 -17.04 -3.07
N ARG A 250 -1.26 -18.20 -2.41
CA ARG A 250 -1.80 -18.37 -1.06
C ARG A 250 -0.92 -17.69 0.01
N ASP A 251 0.37 -17.52 -0.27
CA ASP A 251 1.32 -16.85 0.63
C ASP A 251 1.47 -15.35 0.34
N TRP A 252 0.48 -14.74 -0.28
CA TRP A 252 0.48 -13.32 -0.59
C TRP A 252 0.54 -12.46 0.68
N THR A 253 1.15 -11.30 0.55
CA THR A 253 1.21 -10.26 1.59
C THR A 253 0.81 -8.90 1.02
N ILE A 254 0.85 -7.86 1.85
CA ILE A 254 0.52 -6.49 1.44
C ILE A 254 1.78 -5.66 1.39
N VAL A 255 1.91 -4.89 0.32
CA VAL A 255 2.89 -3.81 0.16
C VAL A 255 2.17 -2.49 0.24
N GLY A 256 2.71 -1.54 1.00
CA GLY A 256 2.08 -0.24 1.19
C GLY A 256 0.72 -0.34 1.88
N CYS A 257 -0.27 0.39 1.37
CA CYS A 257 -1.56 0.54 2.02
C CYS A 257 -2.46 -0.70 1.89
N ILE A 258 -2.60 -1.24 0.66
CA ILE A 258 -3.61 -2.25 0.32
C ILE A 258 -3.18 -3.19 -0.82
N GLN A 259 -1.95 -3.12 -1.30
CA GLN A 259 -1.53 -3.77 -2.53
C GLN A 259 -1.07 -5.21 -2.31
N PRO A 260 -1.80 -6.24 -2.81
CA PRO A 260 -1.37 -7.61 -2.70
C PRO A 260 -0.17 -7.92 -3.61
N GLY A 261 0.79 -8.65 -3.06
CA GLY A 261 1.94 -9.15 -3.80
C GLY A 261 2.45 -10.47 -3.24
N PRO A 262 3.21 -11.25 -4.01
CA PRO A 262 3.81 -12.50 -3.52
C PRO A 262 4.88 -12.21 -2.45
N GLY A 263 4.81 -12.93 -1.34
CA GLY A 263 5.70 -12.73 -0.20
C GLY A 263 7.17 -12.97 -0.54
N GLY A 264 8.01 -11.93 -0.35
CA GLY A 264 9.47 -12.02 -0.43
C GLY A 264 10.08 -12.24 -1.81
N GLY A 265 9.29 -12.28 -2.87
CA GLY A 265 9.80 -12.57 -4.23
C GLY A 265 9.46 -11.55 -5.31
N SER A 266 8.90 -10.41 -4.93
CA SER A 266 8.37 -9.42 -5.86
C SER A 266 9.04 -8.06 -5.72
N THR A 267 9.14 -7.34 -6.82
CA THR A 267 9.45 -5.90 -6.85
C THR A 267 8.20 -5.04 -6.70
N ASP A 268 7.06 -5.60 -6.34
CA ASP A 268 5.81 -4.85 -6.13
C ASP A 268 5.93 -3.72 -5.11
N GLY A 269 7.05 -3.64 -4.41
CA GLY A 269 7.42 -2.48 -3.60
C GLY A 269 7.75 -1.21 -4.39
N SER A 270 7.57 -1.20 -5.71
CA SER A 270 7.58 0.03 -6.52
C SER A 270 6.22 0.22 -7.20
N PRO A 271 5.12 0.29 -6.44
CA PRO A 271 3.79 0.48 -7.01
C PRO A 271 3.62 1.87 -7.64
N ASP A 272 4.43 2.84 -7.20
CA ASP A 272 4.29 4.25 -7.56
C ASP A 272 5.08 4.64 -8.81
N ALA A 273 4.96 3.86 -9.90
CA ALA A 273 5.57 4.22 -11.18
C ALA A 273 4.99 5.53 -11.74
N GLY A 274 3.75 5.86 -11.39
CA GLY A 274 3.15 7.14 -11.70
C GLY A 274 1.64 7.17 -11.65
N TYR A 275 1.11 8.38 -11.55
CA TYR A 275 -0.32 8.68 -11.45
C TYR A 275 -0.79 9.41 -12.70
N VAL A 276 -1.97 9.04 -13.22
CA VAL A 276 -2.67 9.82 -14.25
C VAL A 276 -3.95 10.41 -13.68
N ASN A 277 -4.11 11.71 -13.86
CA ASN A 277 -5.24 12.51 -13.37
C ASN A 277 -6.36 12.50 -14.41
N MET A 278 -7.44 11.75 -14.16
CA MET A 278 -8.56 11.60 -15.10
C MET A 278 -9.34 12.89 -15.33
N GLY A 279 -9.45 13.75 -14.32
CA GLY A 279 -10.05 15.09 -14.51
C GLY A 279 -9.26 15.92 -15.51
N LYS A 280 -7.93 15.88 -15.46
CA LYS A 280 -7.07 16.54 -16.47
C LYS A 280 -7.23 15.92 -17.85
N MET A 281 -7.42 14.60 -17.94
CA MET A 281 -7.66 13.96 -19.25
C MET A 281 -8.95 14.47 -19.90
N ILE A 282 -10.01 14.62 -19.11
CA ILE A 282 -11.27 15.22 -19.57
C ILE A 282 -11.04 16.68 -19.98
N GLU A 283 -10.37 17.47 -19.15
CA GLU A 283 -10.04 18.86 -19.42
C GLU A 283 -9.25 19.01 -20.74
N PHE A 284 -8.30 18.10 -21.01
CA PHE A 284 -7.56 18.09 -22.28
C PHE A 284 -8.44 17.70 -23.49
N VAL A 285 -9.45 16.85 -23.32
CA VAL A 285 -10.42 16.60 -24.40
C VAL A 285 -11.24 17.86 -24.67
N LEU A 286 -11.78 18.49 -23.62
CA LEU A 286 -12.63 19.67 -23.71
C LEU A 286 -11.91 20.89 -24.33
N HIS A 287 -10.59 20.98 -24.20
CA HIS A 287 -9.76 22.07 -24.70
C HIS A 287 -8.77 21.65 -25.80
N ASN A 288 -9.04 20.56 -26.51
CA ASN A 288 -8.22 20.04 -27.61
C ASN A 288 -6.71 20.00 -27.27
N GLY A 289 -6.36 19.47 -26.09
CA GLY A 289 -5.00 19.27 -25.59
C GLY A 289 -4.38 20.46 -24.89
N VAL A 290 -5.03 21.62 -24.84
CA VAL A 290 -4.52 22.80 -24.12
C VAL A 290 -4.93 22.71 -22.66
N ASP A 291 -3.97 22.95 -21.75
CA ASP A 291 -4.26 23.12 -20.32
C ASP A 291 -4.79 24.55 -20.08
N PRO A 292 -6.05 24.74 -19.70
CA PRO A 292 -6.63 26.08 -19.57
C PRO A 292 -5.97 26.91 -18.47
N ARG A 293 -5.42 26.27 -17.44
CA ARG A 293 -4.72 26.96 -16.35
C ARG A 293 -3.39 27.58 -16.78
N THR A 294 -2.66 26.96 -17.70
CA THR A 294 -1.34 27.42 -18.14
C THR A 294 -1.34 27.99 -19.56
N GLY A 295 -2.37 27.76 -20.35
CA GLY A 295 -2.47 28.10 -21.77
C GLY A 295 -1.52 27.29 -22.66
N LYS A 296 -0.90 26.21 -22.16
CA LYS A 296 0.07 25.41 -22.89
C LYS A 296 -0.58 24.17 -23.49
N LEU A 297 -0.12 23.77 -24.67
CA LEU A 297 -0.44 22.47 -25.25
C LEU A 297 0.30 21.38 -24.42
N MET A 298 -0.43 20.61 -23.64
CA MET A 298 0.10 19.55 -22.77
C MET A 298 -0.46 18.16 -23.10
N GLY A 299 -1.63 18.10 -23.73
CA GLY A 299 -2.24 16.87 -24.22
C GLY A 299 -2.18 16.76 -25.74
N LEU A 300 -2.81 15.70 -26.26
CA LEU A 300 -2.99 15.52 -27.71
C LEU A 300 -4.07 16.48 -28.25
N GLN A 301 -3.91 16.92 -29.48
CA GLN A 301 -4.98 17.57 -30.23
C GLN A 301 -5.91 16.49 -30.78
N THR A 302 -7.03 16.23 -30.09
CA THR A 302 -7.99 15.15 -30.42
C THR A 302 -9.20 15.63 -31.19
N GLY A 303 -9.25 16.91 -31.56
CA GLY A 303 -10.37 17.59 -32.22
C GLY A 303 -11.12 18.51 -31.27
N ASP A 304 -11.94 19.38 -31.82
CA ASP A 304 -12.84 20.24 -31.03
C ASP A 304 -14.06 19.43 -30.56
N PRO A 305 -14.29 19.27 -29.25
CA PRO A 305 -15.43 18.51 -28.73
C PRO A 305 -16.80 19.07 -29.11
N ARG A 306 -16.88 20.32 -29.54
CA ARG A 306 -18.11 20.95 -30.08
C ARG A 306 -18.55 20.32 -31.40
N GLU A 307 -17.61 19.70 -32.14
CA GLU A 307 -17.86 19.01 -33.41
C GLU A 307 -18.20 17.52 -33.23
N PHE A 308 -18.05 16.97 -32.02
CA PHE A 308 -18.35 15.56 -31.74
C PHE A 308 -19.86 15.29 -31.81
N LYS A 309 -20.24 14.21 -32.48
CA LYS A 309 -21.63 13.89 -32.77
C LYS A 309 -22.32 13.07 -31.70
N ASN A 310 -21.53 12.35 -30.89
CA ASN A 310 -22.03 11.44 -29.88
C ASN A 310 -20.98 11.20 -28.80
N ILE A 311 -21.38 10.51 -27.74
CA ILE A 311 -20.50 10.22 -26.60
C ILE A 311 -19.32 9.30 -26.95
N GLU A 312 -19.46 8.45 -27.97
CA GLU A 312 -18.39 7.54 -28.37
C GLU A 312 -17.18 8.29 -28.94
N GLU A 313 -17.43 9.36 -29.73
CA GLU A 313 -16.35 10.23 -30.23
C GLU A 313 -15.61 10.93 -29.08
N PHE A 314 -16.35 11.35 -28.04
CA PHE A 314 -15.74 11.90 -26.82
C PHE A 314 -14.92 10.86 -26.07
N LYS A 315 -15.45 9.64 -25.87
CA LYS A 315 -14.75 8.53 -25.23
C LYS A 315 -13.48 8.13 -25.99
N ASP A 316 -13.53 8.11 -27.31
CA ASP A 316 -12.37 7.83 -28.17
C ASP A 316 -11.27 8.89 -28.02
N ALA A 317 -11.65 10.17 -27.98
CA ALA A 317 -10.72 11.26 -27.71
C ALA A 317 -10.10 11.12 -26.31
N LEU A 318 -10.91 10.77 -25.29
CA LEU A 318 -10.47 10.56 -23.92
C LEU A 318 -9.52 9.36 -23.81
N LYS A 319 -9.82 8.24 -24.45
CA LYS A 319 -8.94 7.06 -24.52
C LYS A 319 -7.56 7.42 -25.10
N LYS A 320 -7.51 8.24 -26.14
CA LYS A 320 -6.25 8.73 -26.74
C LYS A 320 -5.45 9.60 -25.75
N GLN A 321 -6.11 10.53 -25.04
CA GLN A 321 -5.46 11.36 -24.02
C GLN A 321 -4.86 10.49 -22.91
N ILE A 322 -5.63 9.55 -22.38
CA ILE A 322 -5.24 8.65 -21.30
C ILE A 322 -3.99 7.85 -21.71
N LEU A 323 -4.01 7.18 -22.87
CA LEU A 323 -2.87 6.39 -23.33
C LEU A 323 -1.63 7.24 -23.59
N HIS A 324 -1.78 8.43 -24.14
CA HIS A 324 -0.67 9.35 -24.33
C HIS A 324 0.03 9.68 -23.01
N HIS A 325 -0.74 10.01 -21.99
CA HIS A 325 -0.18 10.37 -20.68
C HIS A 325 0.43 9.16 -19.96
N TYR A 326 -0.17 7.97 -20.05
CA TYR A 326 0.47 6.76 -19.53
C TYR A 326 1.79 6.46 -20.25
N LYS A 327 1.89 6.68 -21.56
CA LYS A 327 3.16 6.54 -22.31
C LYS A 327 4.22 7.53 -21.83
N LEU A 328 3.85 8.77 -21.51
CA LEU A 328 4.78 9.75 -20.92
C LEU A 328 5.26 9.31 -19.54
N VAL A 329 4.33 8.88 -18.68
CA VAL A 329 4.63 8.38 -17.33
C VAL A 329 5.55 7.17 -17.39
N THR A 330 5.24 6.16 -18.17
CA THR A 330 6.05 4.94 -18.30
C THR A 330 7.42 5.21 -18.93
N THR A 331 7.51 6.13 -19.89
CA THR A 331 8.79 6.55 -20.44
C THR A 331 9.67 7.20 -19.37
N GLY A 332 9.12 8.14 -18.58
CA GLY A 332 9.84 8.78 -17.49
C GLY A 332 10.28 7.77 -16.43
N TYR A 333 9.41 6.84 -16.07
CA TYR A 333 9.72 5.78 -15.11
C TYR A 333 10.82 4.84 -15.61
N ASN A 334 10.76 4.41 -16.87
CA ASN A 334 11.79 3.55 -17.46
C ASN A 334 13.17 4.24 -17.50
N ILE A 335 13.22 5.54 -17.77
CA ILE A 335 14.47 6.32 -17.69
C ILE A 335 14.99 6.32 -16.25
N MET A 336 14.12 6.56 -15.26
CA MET A 336 14.49 6.54 -13.85
C MET A 336 14.99 5.15 -13.42
N GLN A 337 14.29 4.08 -13.79
CA GLN A 337 14.73 2.71 -13.54
C GLN A 337 16.13 2.45 -14.14
N GLY A 338 16.37 2.88 -15.39
CA GLY A 338 17.68 2.75 -16.02
C GLY A 338 18.80 3.45 -15.24
N ILE A 339 18.51 4.61 -14.65
CA ILE A 339 19.45 5.31 -13.77
C ILE A 339 19.67 4.51 -12.47
N HIS A 340 18.59 3.98 -11.85
CA HIS A 340 18.69 3.19 -10.63
C HIS A 340 19.48 1.89 -10.86
N MET A 341 19.28 1.21 -11.99
CA MET A 341 20.07 0.02 -12.36
C MET A 341 21.59 0.28 -12.36
N LEU A 342 21.99 1.49 -12.75
CA LEU A 342 23.39 1.87 -12.88
C LEU A 342 24.00 2.49 -11.63
N ARG A 343 23.18 3.14 -10.80
CA ARG A 343 23.65 4.03 -9.74
C ARG A 343 23.17 3.68 -8.34
N TYR A 344 22.11 2.86 -8.22
CA TYR A 344 21.44 2.62 -6.94
C TYR A 344 21.06 1.15 -6.73
N PRO A 345 22.02 0.26 -6.57
CA PRO A 345 21.79 -1.19 -6.61
C PRO A 345 21.05 -1.78 -5.39
N VAL A 346 20.68 -1.02 -4.37
CA VAL A 346 19.92 -1.45 -3.15
C VAL A 346 20.26 -2.90 -2.72
N ILE A 347 21.46 -3.11 -2.25
CA ILE A 347 22.05 -4.45 -2.03
C ILE A 347 21.34 -5.22 -0.92
N PHE A 348 21.02 -4.55 0.22
CA PHE A 348 20.33 -5.22 1.32
C PHE A 348 18.92 -5.67 0.91
N ALA A 349 18.14 -4.78 0.31
CA ALA A 349 16.81 -5.11 -0.20
C ALA A 349 16.89 -6.28 -1.20
N SER A 350 17.90 -6.26 -2.08
CA SER A 350 18.11 -7.31 -3.07
C SER A 350 18.46 -8.66 -2.45
N MET A 351 19.35 -8.71 -1.47
CA MET A 351 19.80 -9.98 -0.89
C MET A 351 18.71 -10.69 -0.06
N VAL A 352 17.67 -9.97 0.39
CA VAL A 352 16.50 -10.56 1.08
C VAL A 352 15.33 -10.82 0.14
N THR A 353 15.46 -10.52 -1.16
CA THR A 353 14.45 -10.77 -2.18
C THR A 353 14.77 -12.04 -2.97
N LYS A 354 13.81 -12.99 -3.03
CA LYS A 354 13.95 -14.26 -3.78
C LYS A 354 14.25 -13.98 -5.25
N GLY A 355 15.20 -14.72 -5.80
CA GLY A 355 15.66 -14.61 -7.18
C GLY A 355 16.91 -13.75 -7.36
N CYS A 356 17.18 -12.79 -6.46
CA CYS A 356 18.31 -11.88 -6.63
C CYS A 356 19.65 -12.55 -6.36
N VAL A 357 19.81 -13.28 -5.27
CA VAL A 357 21.06 -13.99 -4.95
C VAL A 357 21.31 -15.10 -5.95
N GLU A 358 20.26 -15.83 -6.34
CA GLU A 358 20.32 -16.91 -7.32
C GLU A 358 20.72 -16.41 -8.71
N SER A 359 20.20 -15.26 -9.15
CA SER A 359 20.50 -14.67 -10.45
C SER A 359 21.79 -13.86 -10.49
N GLY A 360 22.31 -13.45 -9.32
CA GLY A 360 23.44 -12.54 -9.22
C GLY A 360 23.10 -11.11 -9.67
N LYS A 361 21.82 -10.70 -9.55
CA LYS A 361 21.32 -9.38 -9.96
C LYS A 361 20.56 -8.72 -8.83
N SER A 362 20.72 -7.41 -8.67
CA SER A 362 19.90 -6.64 -7.73
C SER A 362 18.44 -6.56 -8.19
N VAL A 363 17.53 -6.18 -7.26
CA VAL A 363 16.12 -5.85 -7.59
C VAL A 363 16.05 -4.83 -8.73
N GLN A 364 16.93 -3.83 -8.70
CA GLN A 364 16.95 -2.78 -9.72
C GLN A 364 17.38 -3.30 -11.09
N GLN A 365 18.14 -4.39 -11.14
CA GLN A 365 18.57 -5.06 -12.36
C GLN A 365 17.60 -6.19 -12.81
N GLY A 366 16.44 -6.30 -12.19
CA GLY A 366 15.46 -7.34 -12.49
C GLY A 366 15.81 -8.72 -11.91
N GLY A 367 16.56 -8.76 -10.79
CA GLY A 367 16.93 -10.01 -10.12
C GLY A 367 15.80 -10.68 -9.34
N ALA A 368 14.75 -9.95 -8.98
CA ALA A 368 13.60 -10.52 -8.26
C ALA A 368 12.87 -11.56 -9.11
N LYS A 369 12.32 -12.59 -8.46
CA LYS A 369 11.54 -13.64 -9.12
C LYS A 369 10.36 -13.09 -9.92
N TYR A 370 9.68 -12.08 -9.37
CA TYR A 370 8.57 -11.36 -10.00
C TYR A 370 8.91 -9.88 -10.07
N SER A 371 8.84 -9.30 -11.27
CA SER A 371 9.09 -7.88 -11.48
C SER A 371 7.84 -7.23 -12.06
N THR A 372 7.30 -6.26 -11.34
CA THR A 372 6.16 -5.44 -11.79
C THR A 372 6.39 -3.99 -11.41
N ALA A 373 5.78 -3.08 -12.17
CA ALA A 373 5.73 -1.65 -11.88
C ALA A 373 4.27 -1.20 -11.84
N GLY A 374 3.86 -0.48 -10.79
CA GLY A 374 2.47 -0.10 -10.59
C GLY A 374 2.14 1.27 -11.16
N LEU A 375 1.09 1.36 -11.96
CA LEU A 375 0.50 2.60 -12.43
C LEU A 375 -0.79 2.89 -11.66
N PHE A 376 -1.05 4.16 -11.41
CA PHE A 376 -2.19 4.60 -10.62
C PHE A 376 -3.11 5.54 -11.42
N ILE A 377 -4.34 5.62 -10.95
CA ILE A 377 -5.37 6.51 -11.49
C ILE A 377 -5.95 7.37 -10.36
N THR A 378 -6.22 8.63 -10.67
CA THR A 378 -6.92 9.55 -9.76
C THR A 378 -8.15 10.11 -10.45
N GLY A 379 -9.29 10.16 -9.76
CA GLY A 379 -10.53 10.71 -10.29
C GLY A 379 -11.26 9.77 -11.26
N ALA A 380 -11.11 8.45 -11.12
CA ALA A 380 -11.79 7.47 -11.98
C ALA A 380 -13.32 7.54 -11.87
N ALA A 381 -13.86 7.72 -10.66
CA ALA A 381 -15.29 7.91 -10.46
C ALA A 381 -15.77 9.22 -11.10
N ASN A 382 -15.05 10.32 -10.88
CA ASN A 382 -15.36 11.61 -11.53
C ASN A 382 -15.33 11.51 -13.05
N MET A 383 -14.43 10.68 -13.62
CA MET A 383 -14.39 10.42 -15.06
C MET A 383 -15.67 9.73 -15.53
N ALA A 384 -16.11 8.66 -14.87
CA ALA A 384 -17.32 7.94 -15.23
C ALA A 384 -18.57 8.84 -15.11
N ASP A 385 -18.68 9.57 -14.00
CA ASP A 385 -19.76 10.53 -13.76
C ASP A 385 -19.76 11.66 -14.77
N SER A 386 -18.59 12.14 -15.19
CA SER A 386 -18.48 13.19 -16.22
C SER A 386 -18.89 12.68 -17.59
N ILE A 387 -18.53 11.45 -17.96
CA ILE A 387 -18.97 10.81 -19.21
C ILE A 387 -20.50 10.67 -19.20
N ALA A 388 -21.08 10.13 -18.11
CA ALA A 388 -22.53 9.98 -17.96
C ALA A 388 -23.25 11.33 -18.01
N ALA A 389 -22.67 12.38 -17.44
CA ALA A 389 -23.23 13.73 -17.47
C ALA A 389 -23.24 14.33 -18.89
N ILE A 390 -22.14 14.20 -19.63
CA ILE A 390 -22.04 14.62 -21.02
C ILE A 390 -23.02 13.83 -21.88
N GLU A 391 -23.05 12.50 -21.75
CA GLU A 391 -23.95 11.63 -22.50
C GLU A 391 -25.42 12.06 -22.29
N LYS A 392 -25.84 12.14 -21.02
CA LYS A 392 -27.21 12.41 -20.64
C LYS A 392 -27.65 13.83 -21.00
N CYS A 393 -26.87 14.83 -20.59
CA CYS A 393 -27.32 16.23 -20.68
C CYS A 393 -27.01 16.90 -22.03
N VAL A 394 -25.94 16.46 -22.73
CA VAL A 394 -25.55 17.07 -24.02
C VAL A 394 -26.07 16.27 -25.21
N TYR A 395 -25.90 14.94 -25.21
CA TYR A 395 -26.19 14.14 -26.39
C TYR A 395 -27.61 13.54 -26.39
N GLU A 396 -28.09 12.99 -25.26
CA GLU A 396 -29.41 12.37 -25.18
C GLU A 396 -30.53 13.41 -25.04
N ASP A 397 -30.59 14.07 -23.89
CA ASP A 397 -31.71 14.97 -23.56
C ASP A 397 -31.55 16.38 -24.15
N LYS A 398 -30.31 16.75 -24.53
CA LYS A 398 -29.96 18.05 -25.14
C LYS A 398 -30.40 19.23 -24.29
N ASP A 399 -30.25 19.12 -22.97
CA ASP A 399 -30.56 20.21 -22.04
C ASP A 399 -29.60 21.38 -22.18
N ILE A 400 -28.35 21.07 -22.55
CA ILE A 400 -27.25 22.00 -22.75
C ILE A 400 -26.44 21.59 -23.98
N THR A 401 -25.78 22.55 -24.60
CA THR A 401 -24.82 22.30 -25.68
C THR A 401 -23.42 22.06 -25.11
N MET A 402 -22.53 21.45 -25.89
CA MET A 402 -21.12 21.29 -25.51
C MET A 402 -20.43 22.64 -25.27
N ASP A 403 -20.81 23.67 -26.05
CA ASP A 403 -20.26 25.02 -25.90
C ASP A 403 -20.67 25.66 -24.58
N GLU A 404 -21.96 25.57 -24.22
CA GLU A 404 -22.46 26.04 -22.92
C GLU A 404 -21.80 25.28 -21.74
N LEU A 405 -21.56 23.97 -21.89
CA LEU A 405 -20.89 23.19 -20.88
C LEU A 405 -19.43 23.66 -20.68
N ILE A 406 -18.67 23.83 -21.76
CA ILE A 406 -17.27 24.27 -21.69
C ILE A 406 -17.20 25.68 -21.08
N ASP A 407 -18.07 26.61 -21.50
CA ASP A 407 -18.13 27.96 -20.94
C ASP A 407 -18.39 27.91 -19.41
N ALA A 408 -19.32 27.08 -18.96
CA ALA A 408 -19.65 26.92 -17.55
C ALA A 408 -18.47 26.36 -16.73
N LEU A 409 -17.75 25.40 -17.29
CA LEU A 409 -16.56 24.80 -16.65
C LEU A 409 -15.41 25.80 -16.55
N ASP A 410 -15.14 26.57 -17.60
CA ASP A 410 -14.10 27.59 -17.66
C ASP A 410 -14.34 28.72 -16.64
N HIS A 411 -15.59 29.06 -16.39
CA HIS A 411 -16.00 30.03 -15.39
C HIS A 411 -16.34 29.40 -14.02
N ASN A 412 -15.98 28.12 -13.80
CA ASN A 412 -16.22 27.42 -12.53
C ASN A 412 -17.69 27.49 -12.08
N PHE A 413 -18.63 27.43 -13.02
CA PHE A 413 -20.08 27.57 -12.83
C PHE A 413 -20.52 28.91 -12.23
N GLU A 414 -19.68 29.97 -12.26
CA GLU A 414 -20.06 31.28 -11.74
C GLU A 414 -21.31 31.81 -12.47
N GLY A 415 -22.35 32.11 -11.69
CA GLY A 415 -23.66 32.51 -12.25
C GLY A 415 -24.47 31.40 -12.93
N GLN A 416 -23.96 30.16 -12.97
CA GLN A 416 -24.57 29.01 -13.66
C GLN A 416 -24.93 27.86 -12.70
N GLU A 417 -25.32 28.16 -11.48
CA GLU A 417 -25.64 27.16 -10.46
C GLU A 417 -26.75 26.19 -10.90
N ARG A 418 -27.73 26.68 -11.72
CA ARG A 418 -28.76 25.80 -12.26
C ARG A 418 -28.19 24.68 -13.14
N MET A 419 -27.20 25.00 -13.97
CA MET A 419 -26.52 24.01 -14.82
C MET A 419 -25.71 23.04 -13.95
N ARG A 420 -25.00 23.57 -12.97
CA ARG A 420 -24.24 22.74 -12.01
C ARG A 420 -25.18 21.76 -11.31
N GLN A 421 -26.34 22.21 -10.83
CA GLN A 421 -27.31 21.33 -10.17
C GLN A 421 -27.92 20.30 -11.13
N LEU A 422 -28.10 20.65 -12.41
CA LEU A 422 -28.49 19.70 -13.45
C LEU A 422 -27.47 18.57 -13.58
N LEU A 423 -26.18 18.90 -13.71
CA LEU A 423 -25.09 17.95 -13.87
C LEU A 423 -24.84 17.08 -12.60
N LEU A 424 -25.10 17.66 -11.43
CA LEU A 424 -24.98 16.93 -10.16
C LEU A 424 -26.09 15.89 -9.97
N ASN A 425 -27.33 16.20 -10.35
CA ASN A 425 -28.51 15.46 -9.90
C ASN A 425 -29.22 14.66 -11.00
N LYS A 426 -29.07 15.00 -12.27
CA LYS A 426 -29.80 14.34 -13.35
C LYS A 426 -29.11 13.05 -13.84
N PRO A 427 -27.79 13.03 -14.10
CA PRO A 427 -27.10 11.82 -14.51
C PRO A 427 -26.96 10.82 -13.35
N GLU A 428 -26.97 9.54 -13.67
CA GLU A 428 -26.58 8.50 -12.73
C GLU A 428 -25.16 8.73 -12.22
N LYS A 429 -24.90 8.30 -10.99
CA LYS A 429 -23.60 8.46 -10.33
C LYS A 429 -23.00 7.12 -9.95
N PHE A 430 -21.74 6.97 -10.25
CA PHE A 430 -20.96 5.77 -9.95
C PHE A 430 -20.98 5.42 -8.46
N GLY A 431 -21.12 4.13 -8.15
CA GLY A 431 -21.11 3.63 -6.78
C GLY A 431 -22.49 3.58 -6.09
N ASN A 432 -23.56 3.87 -6.81
CA ASN A 432 -24.94 3.79 -6.32
C ASN A 432 -25.72 2.58 -6.89
N ASP A 433 -25.02 1.58 -7.40
CA ASP A 433 -25.61 0.38 -8.05
C ASP A 433 -26.42 0.72 -9.32
N GLU A 434 -25.94 1.72 -10.06
CA GLU A 434 -26.53 2.18 -11.32
C GLU A 434 -25.77 1.54 -12.49
N ALA A 435 -26.43 0.58 -13.16
CA ALA A 435 -25.79 -0.31 -14.14
C ALA A 435 -25.13 0.41 -15.31
N HIS A 436 -25.67 1.57 -15.72
CA HIS A 436 -25.17 2.31 -16.88
C HIS A 436 -23.81 2.97 -16.55
N VAL A 437 -23.74 3.81 -15.51
CA VAL A 437 -22.51 4.50 -15.13
C VAL A 437 -21.43 3.52 -14.63
N ASP A 438 -21.83 2.44 -13.94
CA ASP A 438 -20.93 1.35 -13.57
C ASP A 438 -20.37 0.65 -14.83
N GLY A 439 -21.16 0.56 -15.89
CA GLY A 439 -20.77 0.07 -17.22
C GLY A 439 -19.72 0.96 -17.88
N ILE A 440 -19.90 2.27 -17.84
CA ILE A 440 -18.92 3.26 -18.34
C ILE A 440 -17.59 3.12 -17.58
N TYR A 441 -17.64 3.09 -16.25
CA TYR A 441 -16.45 2.91 -15.41
C TYR A 441 -15.71 1.62 -15.80
N ARG A 442 -16.43 0.50 -15.89
CA ARG A 442 -15.86 -0.81 -16.25
C ARG A 442 -15.22 -0.78 -17.64
N GLU A 443 -15.89 -0.21 -18.64
CA GLU A 443 -15.37 -0.07 -20.01
C GLU A 443 -14.03 0.67 -20.01
N MET A 444 -13.96 1.82 -19.35
CA MET A 444 -12.75 2.64 -19.32
C MET A 444 -11.62 1.97 -18.57
N MET A 445 -11.91 1.28 -17.45
CA MET A 445 -10.90 0.55 -16.68
C MET A 445 -10.35 -0.64 -17.47
N HIS A 446 -11.21 -1.46 -18.10
CA HIS A 446 -10.77 -2.57 -18.95
C HIS A 446 -9.88 -2.08 -20.08
N PHE A 447 -10.29 -1.02 -20.78
CA PHE A 447 -9.49 -0.42 -21.84
C PHE A 447 -8.07 -0.04 -21.36
N ILE A 448 -7.95 0.63 -20.21
CA ILE A 448 -6.66 1.04 -19.67
C ILE A 448 -5.82 -0.18 -19.29
N VAL A 449 -6.41 -1.14 -18.59
CA VAL A 449 -5.70 -2.35 -18.12
C VAL A 449 -5.21 -3.18 -19.30
N ASP A 450 -6.08 -3.44 -20.27
CA ASP A 450 -5.75 -4.27 -21.46
C ASP A 450 -4.60 -3.68 -22.27
N GLU A 451 -4.54 -2.35 -22.38
CA GLU A 451 -3.45 -1.67 -23.08
C GLU A 451 -2.14 -1.66 -22.26
N VAL A 452 -2.24 -1.28 -20.99
CA VAL A 452 -1.05 -1.08 -20.13
C VAL A 452 -0.34 -2.38 -19.79
N GLN A 453 -1.07 -3.49 -19.62
CA GLN A 453 -0.49 -4.81 -19.33
C GLN A 453 0.41 -5.35 -20.44
N GLN A 454 0.27 -4.83 -21.66
CA GLN A 454 1.13 -5.20 -22.80
C GLN A 454 2.51 -4.52 -22.75
N TRP A 455 2.68 -3.52 -21.89
CA TRP A 455 3.92 -2.74 -21.82
C TRP A 455 4.88 -3.36 -20.80
N SER A 456 6.18 -3.21 -21.10
CA SER A 456 7.25 -3.70 -20.24
C SER A 456 8.03 -2.55 -19.62
N ASP A 457 8.49 -2.75 -18.39
CA ASP A 457 9.39 -1.83 -17.72
C ASP A 457 10.87 -2.08 -18.12
N ALA A 458 11.77 -1.18 -17.70
CA ALA A 458 13.19 -1.29 -18.04
C ALA A 458 13.89 -2.51 -17.40
N ARG A 459 13.28 -3.13 -16.37
CA ARG A 459 13.79 -4.33 -15.70
C ARG A 459 13.31 -5.64 -16.36
N GLY A 460 12.48 -5.54 -17.41
CA GLY A 460 11.87 -6.68 -18.10
C GLY A 460 10.59 -7.20 -17.41
N GLY A 461 10.05 -6.48 -16.45
CA GLY A 461 8.77 -6.75 -15.83
C GLY A 461 7.60 -6.15 -16.62
N HIS A 462 6.37 -6.39 -16.13
CA HIS A 462 5.15 -5.84 -16.70
C HIS A 462 4.60 -4.70 -15.85
N TYR A 463 3.89 -3.77 -16.49
CA TYR A 463 3.12 -2.78 -15.74
C TYR A 463 1.86 -3.42 -15.17
N SER A 464 1.62 -3.21 -13.87
CA SER A 464 0.37 -3.49 -13.19
C SER A 464 -0.44 -2.20 -13.02
N PHE A 465 -1.74 -2.32 -12.82
CA PHE A 465 -2.62 -1.17 -12.69
C PHE A 465 -3.37 -1.20 -11.36
N ASN A 466 -3.38 -0.05 -10.67
CA ASN A 466 -4.01 0.11 -9.38
C ASN A 466 -5.05 1.23 -9.43
N VAL A 467 -6.27 0.90 -8.98
CA VAL A 467 -7.40 1.83 -8.99
C VAL A 467 -7.60 2.41 -7.60
N HIS A 468 -6.60 3.14 -7.10
CA HIS A 468 -6.77 3.92 -5.89
C HIS A 468 -5.94 5.20 -5.96
N SER A 469 -6.44 6.26 -5.36
CA SER A 469 -5.82 7.58 -5.41
C SER A 469 -4.90 7.87 -4.25
N GLN A 470 -4.87 7.00 -3.24
CA GLN A 470 -4.30 7.34 -1.93
C GLN A 470 -4.90 8.68 -1.48
N THR A 471 -4.09 9.65 -1.06
CA THR A 471 -4.55 11.02 -0.75
C THR A 471 -4.23 12.01 -1.88
N VAL A 472 -3.71 11.52 -3.01
CA VAL A 472 -3.34 12.34 -4.20
C VAL A 472 -4.57 12.96 -4.88
N ASN A 473 -5.78 12.42 -4.61
CA ASN A 473 -7.04 13.03 -5.03
C ASN A 473 -7.16 14.51 -4.63
N VAL A 474 -6.61 14.89 -3.48
CA VAL A 474 -6.61 16.29 -3.00
C VAL A 474 -5.67 17.15 -3.86
N SER A 475 -4.41 16.76 -4.00
CA SER A 475 -3.41 17.53 -4.76
C SER A 475 -3.70 17.55 -6.26
N HIS A 476 -4.22 16.47 -6.83
CA HIS A 476 -4.62 16.40 -8.21
C HIS A 476 -5.92 17.20 -8.48
N GLY A 477 -6.86 17.21 -7.53
CA GLY A 477 -8.03 18.07 -7.61
C GLY A 477 -7.68 19.56 -7.62
N ALA A 478 -6.72 19.95 -6.77
CA ALA A 478 -6.24 21.33 -6.63
C ALA A 478 -5.64 21.93 -7.92
N VAL A 479 -5.18 21.08 -8.85
CA VAL A 479 -4.62 21.54 -10.14
C VAL A 479 -5.56 21.32 -11.33
N CYS A 480 -6.77 20.85 -11.11
CA CYS A 480 -7.78 20.58 -12.13
C CYS A 480 -8.93 21.60 -12.06
N GLY A 481 -9.39 22.08 -13.20
CA GLY A 481 -10.57 22.92 -13.34
C GLY A 481 -11.85 22.22 -12.90
N ALA A 482 -13.01 22.87 -13.08
CA ALA A 482 -14.30 22.26 -12.87
C ALA A 482 -14.50 21.08 -13.82
N THR A 483 -15.30 20.08 -13.42
CA THR A 483 -15.55 18.87 -14.22
C THR A 483 -17.04 18.67 -14.52
N PRO A 484 -17.39 17.99 -15.64
CA PRO A 484 -18.77 17.82 -16.07
C PRO A 484 -19.71 17.10 -15.09
N ASP A 485 -19.14 16.37 -14.11
CA ASP A 485 -19.91 15.76 -13.00
C ASP A 485 -20.43 16.77 -11.96
N GLY A 486 -20.12 18.08 -12.14
CA GLY A 486 -20.50 19.18 -11.25
C GLY A 486 -19.51 19.54 -10.16
N ARG A 487 -18.29 18.92 -10.14
CA ARG A 487 -17.20 19.26 -9.22
C ARG A 487 -16.63 20.65 -9.55
N LEU A 488 -16.40 21.46 -8.53
CA LEU A 488 -15.79 22.80 -8.70
C LEU A 488 -14.27 22.72 -8.90
N SER A 489 -13.73 23.74 -9.54
CA SER A 489 -12.28 23.90 -9.73
C SER A 489 -11.55 23.87 -8.40
N GLY A 490 -10.48 23.09 -8.31
CA GLY A 490 -9.63 23.00 -7.12
C GLY A 490 -10.18 22.11 -6.00
N GLU A 491 -11.41 21.64 -6.07
CA GLU A 491 -11.94 20.68 -5.10
C GLU A 491 -11.25 19.31 -5.26
N PRO A 492 -11.10 18.53 -4.18
CA PRO A 492 -10.62 17.14 -4.28
C PRO A 492 -11.48 16.31 -5.22
N PHE A 493 -10.86 15.36 -5.92
CA PHE A 493 -11.61 14.29 -6.57
C PHE A 493 -12.24 13.36 -5.54
N CYS A 494 -13.21 12.55 -5.98
CA CYS A 494 -13.75 11.48 -5.14
C CYS A 494 -12.60 10.62 -4.63
N ASP A 495 -12.61 10.37 -3.33
CA ASP A 495 -11.69 9.45 -2.71
C ASP A 495 -12.18 8.04 -3.05
N ASN A 496 -11.41 7.35 -3.85
CA ASN A 496 -11.56 5.96 -4.28
C ASN A 496 -12.96 5.35 -4.32
N ALA A 497 -13.39 5.02 -5.51
CA ALA A 497 -14.32 3.93 -5.67
C ALA A 497 -13.55 2.60 -5.60
N ILE A 498 -13.42 2.02 -4.45
CA ILE A 498 -12.90 0.67 -4.33
C ILE A 498 -14.01 -0.30 -4.73
N ILE A 499 -14.19 -0.49 -6.03
CA ILE A 499 -14.95 -1.61 -6.58
C ILE A 499 -13.96 -2.49 -7.37
N LEU A 500 -12.91 -2.94 -6.70
CA LEU A 500 -12.00 -3.95 -7.25
C LEU A 500 -12.70 -5.28 -7.55
N ASN A 501 -13.86 -5.57 -6.96
CA ASN A 501 -14.54 -6.85 -7.12
C ASN A 501 -15.48 -6.95 -8.31
N HIS A 502 -16.07 -5.87 -8.81
CA HIS A 502 -16.89 -5.96 -10.01
C HIS A 502 -16.08 -6.21 -11.28
N LEU A 503 -14.81 -5.82 -11.31
CA LEU A 503 -13.93 -6.11 -12.45
C LEU A 503 -13.49 -7.57 -12.52
N PHE A 504 -13.48 -8.30 -11.39
CA PHE A 504 -12.86 -9.62 -11.31
C PHE A 504 -13.77 -10.75 -10.82
N LEU A 505 -14.95 -10.45 -10.28
CA LEU A 505 -15.89 -11.47 -9.81
C LEU A 505 -17.22 -11.33 -10.52
N ASN A 506 -17.74 -12.42 -11.04
CA ASN A 506 -19.08 -12.48 -11.63
C ASN A 506 -20.14 -12.14 -10.57
N GLY A 507 -20.37 -10.87 -10.37
CA GLY A 507 -21.66 -10.26 -10.14
C GLY A 507 -22.43 -10.57 -8.85
N ARG A 508 -21.85 -10.90 -7.70
CA ARG A 508 -22.65 -11.06 -6.47
C ARG A 508 -22.03 -10.57 -5.16
N ASP A 509 -20.85 -9.98 -5.15
CA ASP A 509 -20.21 -9.52 -3.92
C ASP A 509 -20.39 -8.02 -3.74
N VAL A 510 -21.05 -7.61 -2.66
CA VAL A 510 -21.25 -6.21 -2.29
C VAL A 510 -20.10 -5.77 -1.37
N PHE A 511 -19.38 -4.72 -1.76
CA PHE A 511 -18.41 -4.05 -0.88
C PHE A 511 -19.09 -2.97 -0.05
N LEU A 512 -18.88 -3.04 1.25
CA LEU A 512 -19.22 -1.97 2.16
C LEU A 512 -17.97 -1.15 2.44
N ARG A 513 -18.01 0.14 2.11
CA ARG A 513 -16.97 1.08 2.46
C ARG A 513 -17.24 1.68 3.84
N ILE A 514 -16.30 1.46 4.76
CA ILE A 514 -16.11 2.33 5.92
C ILE A 514 -14.85 3.14 5.62
N PRO A 515 -14.77 4.45 5.91
CA PRO A 515 -13.57 5.23 5.66
C PRO A 515 -12.33 4.50 6.17
N ALA A 516 -11.36 4.27 5.29
CA ALA A 516 -10.11 3.55 5.51
C ALA A 516 -10.18 2.00 5.64
N ILE A 517 -11.31 1.34 5.41
CA ILE A 517 -11.45 -0.12 5.54
C ILE A 517 -12.28 -0.69 4.40
N CYS A 518 -11.73 -1.67 3.67
CA CYS A 518 -12.47 -2.49 2.71
C CYS A 518 -12.92 -3.76 3.39
N ILE A 519 -14.23 -3.95 3.58
CA ILE A 519 -14.82 -5.19 4.06
C ILE A 519 -15.50 -5.87 2.88
N CYS A 520 -15.08 -7.09 2.55
CA CYS A 520 -15.80 -7.99 1.66
C CYS A 520 -16.83 -8.77 2.48
N ALA A 521 -18.10 -8.54 2.22
CA ALA A 521 -19.16 -9.38 2.79
C ALA A 521 -19.66 -10.36 1.73
N ASP A 522 -19.64 -11.65 2.05
CA ASP A 522 -20.32 -12.67 1.24
C ASP A 522 -21.82 -12.56 1.47
N SER A 523 -22.57 -12.52 0.37
CA SER A 523 -24.04 -12.41 0.38
C SER A 523 -24.76 -13.62 0.97
N SER A 524 -24.05 -14.71 1.27
CA SER A 524 -24.61 -15.94 1.86
C SER A 524 -24.73 -15.92 3.39
N GLN A 525 -24.11 -14.92 4.08
CA GLN A 525 -24.17 -14.82 5.55
C GLN A 525 -25.11 -13.69 6.02
N SER A 526 -26.37 -14.03 6.19
CA SER A 526 -27.46 -13.07 6.50
C SER A 526 -27.37 -12.41 7.87
N GLU A 527 -26.63 -12.94 8.83
CA GLU A 527 -26.56 -12.42 10.20
C GLU A 527 -25.51 -11.31 10.40
N LEU A 528 -24.49 -11.22 9.56
CA LEU A 528 -23.48 -10.15 9.60
C LEU A 528 -23.93 -8.85 8.92
N ARG A 529 -25.08 -8.86 8.23
CA ARG A 529 -25.62 -7.68 7.51
C ARG A 529 -26.20 -6.60 8.41
N LEU A 530 -26.77 -6.92 9.55
CA LEU A 530 -27.60 -5.99 10.31
C LEU A 530 -26.86 -4.82 10.96
N PRO A 531 -25.69 -4.98 11.59
CA PRO A 531 -24.99 -3.84 12.18
C PRO A 531 -24.31 -2.92 11.15
N LEU A 532 -23.85 -3.47 10.02
CA LEU A 532 -23.12 -2.71 8.97
C LEU A 532 -24.07 -1.94 8.04
N LEU A 533 -25.24 -2.50 7.71
CA LEU A 533 -26.27 -1.84 6.93
C LEU A 533 -26.90 -0.62 7.65
N GLN A 534 -27.01 -0.66 8.97
CA GLN A 534 -27.51 0.49 9.72
C GLN A 534 -26.53 1.67 9.75
N VAL A 535 -25.22 1.44 9.60
CA VAL A 535 -24.21 2.50 9.53
C VAL A 535 -24.15 3.14 8.13
N VAL A 536 -24.46 2.37 7.09
CA VAL A 536 -24.40 2.84 5.67
C VAL A 536 -25.70 3.53 5.22
N SER A 537 -26.85 3.18 5.80
CA SER A 537 -28.14 3.77 5.42
C SER A 537 -28.42 5.17 6.00
N SER A 538 -27.58 5.66 6.92
CA SER A 538 -27.67 7.04 7.39
C SER A 538 -26.82 7.95 6.50
N ASN A 539 -27.41 8.48 5.43
CA ASN A 539 -26.91 9.59 4.62
C ASN A 539 -26.80 10.87 5.47
N LYS A 540 -25.88 10.88 6.42
CA LYS A 540 -25.46 12.10 7.13
C LYS A 540 -23.95 12.11 7.19
N TYR A 541 -23.36 13.07 6.52
CA TYR A 541 -21.97 13.45 6.64
C TYR A 541 -21.63 13.63 8.12
N PHE A 542 -20.88 12.70 8.69
CA PHE A 542 -20.17 12.95 9.93
C PHE A 542 -18.82 13.57 9.58
N SER A 543 -18.78 14.89 9.67
CA SER A 543 -17.50 15.56 9.88
C SER A 543 -17.02 15.19 11.27
N VAL A 544 -16.04 14.31 11.37
CA VAL A 544 -15.30 14.12 12.61
C VAL A 544 -14.43 15.36 12.78
N GLY A 545 -14.92 16.31 13.52
CA GLY A 545 -14.11 17.39 14.05
C GLY A 545 -13.04 16.78 14.94
N VAL A 546 -11.78 16.92 14.56
CA VAL A 546 -10.65 16.64 15.43
C VAL A 546 -10.69 17.70 16.52
N GLN A 547 -11.28 17.36 17.67
CA GLN A 547 -11.04 18.13 18.88
C GLN A 547 -9.61 17.86 19.34
N SER A 548 -8.87 18.93 19.61
CA SER A 548 -7.52 18.87 20.19
C SER A 548 -7.53 18.02 21.47
N PRO A 549 -6.46 17.25 21.73
CA PRO A 549 -6.39 16.40 22.91
C PRO A 549 -6.14 17.26 24.15
N THR A 550 -7.22 17.61 24.86
CA THR A 550 -7.14 18.02 26.24
C THR A 550 -7.87 16.96 27.06
N GLU A 551 -7.09 16.29 27.91
CA GLU A 551 -7.51 15.35 28.96
C GLU A 551 -7.97 13.96 28.50
N ILE A 552 -7.00 13.07 28.23
CA ILE A 552 -7.22 11.64 28.32
C ILE A 552 -6.98 11.22 29.79
N ASN A 553 -8.09 10.98 30.53
CA ASN A 553 -8.04 10.27 31.81
C ASN A 553 -7.68 8.80 31.52
N ALA A 554 -6.44 8.43 31.76
CA ALA A 554 -6.01 7.04 31.76
C ALA A 554 -6.68 6.26 32.90
N PRO A 555 -7.13 5.01 32.69
CA PRO A 555 -7.56 4.16 33.78
C PRO A 555 -6.39 3.97 34.76
N ARG A 556 -6.62 4.28 36.02
CA ARG A 556 -5.66 4.07 37.12
C ARG A 556 -5.33 2.57 37.21
N GLY A 557 -4.07 2.21 36.98
CA GLY A 557 -3.61 0.94 37.47
C GLY A 557 -2.42 0.24 36.79
N ARG A 558 -1.81 0.79 35.73
CA ARG A 558 -0.51 0.27 35.27
C ARG A 558 0.37 1.44 34.84
N THR A 559 1.36 1.76 35.64
CA THR A 559 2.52 2.51 35.18
C THR A 559 3.28 1.60 34.22
N LEU A 560 3.17 1.87 32.94
CA LEU A 560 4.10 1.35 31.95
C LEU A 560 5.47 1.95 32.29
N SER A 561 6.28 1.21 33.06
CA SER A 561 7.68 1.53 33.20
C SER A 561 8.28 1.36 31.81
N GLY A 562 8.73 2.47 31.22
CA GLY A 562 9.30 2.46 29.87
C GLY A 562 10.43 1.45 29.73
N ARG A 563 10.09 0.23 29.36
CA ARG A 563 11.03 -0.82 29.01
C ARG A 563 11.46 -0.57 27.58
N GLN A 564 12.60 0.00 27.40
CA GLN A 564 13.24 0.06 26.09
C GLN A 564 13.86 -1.32 25.80
N TRP A 565 13.13 -2.15 25.10
CA TRP A 565 13.56 -3.49 24.69
C TRP A 565 14.56 -3.49 23.53
N PHE A 566 14.65 -2.36 22.81
CA PHE A 566 15.55 -2.20 21.66
C PHE A 566 16.49 -1.02 21.91
N CYS A 567 17.77 -1.19 21.57
CA CYS A 567 18.72 -0.09 21.61
C CYS A 567 18.31 0.99 20.58
N ALA A 568 17.95 2.16 21.05
CA ALA A 568 17.87 3.37 20.25
C ALA A 568 18.49 4.52 21.05
N ASP A 569 19.40 5.19 20.40
CA ASP A 569 20.16 6.31 20.94
C ASP A 569 19.22 7.48 21.28
N ARG A 570 19.38 8.05 22.47
CA ARG A 570 18.69 9.29 22.89
C ARG A 570 19.55 10.53 22.76
N ASN A 571 20.70 10.44 22.18
CA ASN A 571 21.54 11.60 21.96
C ASN A 571 21.64 11.92 20.47
N GLY A 572 20.82 12.90 20.04
CA GLY A 572 20.93 13.46 18.72
C GLY A 572 22.33 14.10 18.52
N VAL A 573 23.03 13.60 17.56
CA VAL A 573 23.89 14.29 16.63
C VAL A 573 23.66 13.65 15.26
#